data_5826ffcc110d25a75c3c39c15103280c
#
_entry.id   5826ffcc110d25a75c3c39c15103280c
#
_cell.length_a   1.000
_cell.length_b   1.000
_cell.length_c   1.000
_cell.angle_alpha   90.00
_cell.angle_beta   90.00
_cell.angle_gamma   90.00
#
_symmetry.space_group_name_H-M   'P 1'
#
loop_
_entity.id
_entity.type
_entity.pdbx_description
1 polymer ?
#
loop_
_entity_poly.entity_id
_entity_poly.type
_entity_poly.pdbx_seq_one_letter_code
_entity_poly.pdbx_strand_id
1 'polypeptide(L)'
;MNAENAAMTPAAENAVVETAAESIGTRFTKKVLAQFASNTGSQIAVTEFQRRLIQGYFIQIDRALAVAEEARVAKNAKNRDHKWDETLPVTWKFVNLQDLAMDLVRYARMGLDMQCENMLFPIPYKNNKTNLYDVTLMPGYNGIRYVAMKYALHKPKADTIELVYSNDKFAPHPKDSRHPVASYEFEITNPFDRGDIVGGFGYLEYDDPTQNELIVMPMAAIRKRMPKYASAEFWGGTKQVYNKETGKKEDTTVEGWLDEMCRKTLIREVFSAKHIVRDPEKLDEDYRVMKAREVAYAEIQAEAEIQEQANTVLIDTAPQPAEPASLPEPKKTIQVDASTGEVLEPQAAPAAKPTSRKAAPAQWDVAEPDF
;
A
#
# COMPACT_ATOMS: atom_id res chain seq x y z
N MET A 1 -12.62 -60.20 68.57
CA MET A 1 -13.16 -58.85 68.59
C MET A 1 -12.93 -58.24 67.23
N ASN A 2 -14.04 -58.03 66.56
CA ASN A 2 -14.09 -57.71 65.14
C ASN A 2 -13.65 -56.22 64.89
N ALA A 3 -12.84 -55.99 63.89
CA ALA A 3 -12.68 -54.72 63.26
C ALA A 3 -13.12 -54.86 61.80
N GLU A 4 -14.21 -54.20 61.49
CA GLU A 4 -14.82 -54.15 60.15
C GLU A 4 -13.92 -53.29 59.19
N ASN A 5 -13.61 -53.89 58.07
CA ASN A 5 -13.04 -53.25 56.90
C ASN A 5 -14.18 -52.52 56.17
N ALA A 6 -14.19 -51.19 56.22
CA ALA A 6 -15.04 -50.37 55.35
C ALA A 6 -14.26 -50.06 54.06
N ALA A 7 -14.68 -50.68 52.98
CA ALA A 7 -14.20 -50.43 51.65
C ALA A 7 -14.69 -49.02 51.21
N MET A 8 -13.78 -48.10 51.00
CA MET A 8 -14.03 -46.82 50.33
C MET A 8 -14.02 -47.03 48.82
N THR A 9 -15.18 -46.87 48.24
CA THR A 9 -15.37 -46.75 46.78
C THR A 9 -14.79 -45.41 46.30
N PRO A 10 -13.95 -45.37 45.27
CA PRO A 10 -13.50 -44.09 44.72
C PRO A 10 -14.65 -43.44 43.96
N ALA A 11 -15.05 -42.25 44.40
CA ALA A 11 -15.94 -41.37 43.69
C ALA A 11 -15.33 -41.03 42.31
N ALA A 12 -16.02 -41.41 41.25
CA ALA A 12 -15.68 -40.99 39.91
C ALA A 12 -15.84 -39.46 39.83
N GLU A 13 -14.73 -38.74 39.87
CA GLU A 13 -14.68 -37.34 39.44
C GLU A 13 -15.05 -37.29 37.95
N ASN A 14 -16.30 -36.98 37.67
CA ASN A 14 -16.72 -36.48 36.39
C ASN A 14 -16.05 -35.12 36.17
N ALA A 15 -14.81 -35.14 35.65
CA ALA A 15 -14.19 -33.96 35.05
C ALA A 15 -15.03 -33.57 33.85
N VAL A 16 -15.94 -32.61 34.05
CA VAL A 16 -16.56 -31.85 32.97
C VAL A 16 -15.42 -31.12 32.27
N VAL A 17 -14.96 -31.71 31.18
CA VAL A 17 -14.10 -30.99 30.25
C VAL A 17 -14.99 -29.91 29.63
N GLU A 18 -15.03 -28.74 30.27
CA GLU A 18 -15.51 -27.52 29.62
C GLU A 18 -14.66 -27.34 28.36
N THR A 19 -15.22 -27.73 27.23
CA THR A 19 -14.66 -27.36 25.93
C THR A 19 -14.71 -25.83 25.85
N ALA A 20 -13.64 -25.21 26.24
CA ALA A 20 -13.48 -23.75 26.15
C ALA A 20 -13.87 -23.36 24.73
N ALA A 21 -14.89 -22.51 24.60
CA ALA A 21 -15.36 -22.03 23.32
C ALA A 21 -14.17 -21.47 22.54
N GLU A 22 -13.95 -22.01 21.34
CA GLU A 22 -12.82 -21.66 20.50
C GLU A 22 -12.80 -20.16 20.24
N SER A 23 -11.66 -19.49 20.45
CA SER A 23 -11.54 -18.04 20.30
C SER A 23 -11.86 -17.62 18.85
N ILE A 24 -12.36 -16.40 18.67
CA ILE A 24 -12.64 -15.83 17.35
C ILE A 24 -11.38 -15.85 16.46
N GLY A 25 -10.23 -15.50 17.02
CA GLY A 25 -8.95 -15.55 16.31
C GLY A 25 -8.56 -16.96 15.86
N THR A 26 -8.86 -17.98 16.66
CA THR A 26 -8.60 -19.38 16.28
C THR A 26 -9.52 -19.83 15.15
N ARG A 27 -10.81 -19.51 15.22
CA ARG A 27 -11.78 -19.78 14.14
C ARG A 27 -11.39 -19.08 12.86
N PHE A 28 -11.01 -17.82 12.94
CA PHE A 28 -10.49 -17.04 11.81
C PHE A 28 -9.27 -17.72 11.18
N THR A 29 -8.27 -18.11 12.00
CA THR A 29 -7.06 -18.78 11.53
C THR A 29 -7.38 -20.07 10.80
N LYS A 30 -8.26 -20.91 11.37
CA LYS A 30 -8.71 -22.14 10.71
C LYS A 30 -9.38 -21.88 9.36
N LYS A 31 -10.25 -20.85 9.29
CA LYS A 31 -10.94 -20.48 8.05
C LYS A 31 -9.95 -19.97 7.00
N VAL A 32 -8.98 -19.12 7.39
CA VAL A 32 -7.92 -18.63 6.50
C VAL A 32 -7.10 -19.77 5.92
N LEU A 33 -6.68 -20.72 6.77
CA LEU A 33 -5.90 -21.87 6.32
C LEU A 33 -6.70 -22.80 5.41
N ALA A 34 -7.99 -23.03 5.71
CA ALA A 34 -8.89 -23.83 4.88
C ALA A 34 -9.11 -23.16 3.50
N GLN A 35 -9.34 -21.85 3.49
CA GLN A 35 -9.51 -21.08 2.25
C GLN A 35 -8.24 -21.09 1.39
N PHE A 36 -7.07 -20.95 2.02
CA PHE A 36 -5.80 -21.04 1.32
C PHE A 36 -5.62 -22.44 0.71
N ALA A 37 -5.86 -23.52 1.47
CA ALA A 37 -5.76 -24.88 0.98
C ALA A 37 -6.72 -25.17 -0.18
N SER A 38 -7.95 -24.65 -0.12
CA SER A 38 -8.94 -24.75 -1.20
C SER A 38 -8.45 -24.10 -2.49
N ASN A 39 -7.84 -22.91 -2.38
CA ASN A 39 -7.40 -22.15 -3.54
C ASN A 39 -6.11 -22.69 -4.17
N THR A 40 -5.26 -23.32 -3.37
CA THR A 40 -3.95 -23.84 -3.85
C THR A 40 -3.97 -25.34 -4.15
N GLY A 41 -5.04 -26.03 -3.79
CA GLY A 41 -5.16 -27.49 -3.94
C GLY A 41 -4.21 -28.30 -3.05
N SER A 42 -3.55 -27.65 -2.08
CA SER A 42 -2.58 -28.30 -1.18
C SER A 42 -2.79 -27.85 0.26
N GLN A 43 -2.68 -28.80 1.21
CA GLN A 43 -2.56 -28.43 2.62
C GLN A 43 -1.15 -27.95 2.91
N ILE A 44 -1.03 -26.70 3.37
CA ILE A 44 0.25 -26.15 3.77
C ILE A 44 0.42 -26.29 5.28
N ALA A 45 1.50 -26.96 5.68
CA ALA A 45 1.93 -26.97 7.06
C ALA A 45 2.46 -25.58 7.44
N VAL A 46 1.75 -24.85 8.30
CA VAL A 46 2.21 -23.61 8.89
C VAL A 46 2.84 -23.90 10.25
N THR A 47 3.95 -23.22 10.55
CA THR A 47 4.59 -23.30 11.86
C THR A 47 3.73 -22.62 12.94
N GLU A 48 3.98 -22.94 14.21
CA GLU A 48 3.34 -22.25 15.34
C GLU A 48 3.56 -20.74 15.30
N PHE A 49 4.75 -20.29 14.87
CA PHE A 49 5.04 -18.88 14.69
C PHE A 49 4.12 -18.23 13.63
N GLN A 50 4.01 -18.86 12.46
CA GLN A 50 3.15 -18.37 11.36
C GLN A 50 1.68 -18.37 11.77
N ARG A 51 1.23 -19.38 12.52
CA ARG A 51 -0.13 -19.44 13.07
C ARG A 51 -0.42 -18.27 14.01
N ARG A 52 0.53 -17.94 14.91
CA ARG A 52 0.43 -16.77 15.79
C ARG A 52 0.37 -15.46 15.01
N LEU A 53 1.16 -15.32 13.93
CA LEU A 53 1.09 -14.14 13.06
C LEU A 53 -0.32 -13.98 12.48
N ILE A 54 -0.92 -15.05 11.93
CA ILE A 54 -2.28 -15.00 11.36
C ILE A 54 -3.32 -14.62 12.43
N GLN A 55 -3.19 -15.09 13.66
CA GLN A 55 -4.06 -14.69 14.77
C GLN A 55 -3.88 -13.19 15.11
N GLY A 56 -2.64 -12.70 15.12
CA GLY A 56 -2.35 -11.29 15.31
C GLY A 56 -2.91 -10.40 14.20
N TYR A 57 -2.90 -10.88 12.97
CA TYR A 57 -3.47 -10.18 11.83
C TYR A 57 -4.98 -9.94 11.98
N PHE A 58 -5.72 -10.91 12.51
CA PHE A 58 -7.14 -10.73 12.79
C PHE A 58 -7.40 -9.47 13.63
N ILE A 59 -6.65 -9.30 14.71
CA ILE A 59 -6.82 -8.17 15.64
C ILE A 59 -6.54 -6.82 14.93
N GLN A 60 -5.50 -6.78 14.11
CA GLN A 60 -5.12 -5.54 13.42
C GLN A 60 -6.07 -5.21 12.27
N ILE A 61 -6.56 -6.22 11.56
CA ILE A 61 -7.55 -6.03 10.49
C ILE A 61 -8.89 -5.60 11.08
N ASP A 62 -9.33 -6.24 12.16
CA ASP A 62 -10.57 -5.87 12.85
C ASP A 62 -10.55 -4.40 13.29
N ARG A 63 -9.44 -3.96 13.87
CA ARG A 63 -9.22 -2.55 14.21
C ARG A 63 -9.23 -1.63 12.98
N ALA A 64 -8.57 -2.03 11.90
CA ALA A 64 -8.53 -1.23 10.68
C ALA A 64 -9.91 -1.09 10.04
N LEU A 65 -10.72 -2.16 10.03
CA LEU A 65 -12.11 -2.11 9.57
C LEU A 65 -12.97 -1.20 10.44
N ALA A 66 -12.80 -1.26 11.77
CA ALA A 66 -13.53 -0.38 12.70
C ALA A 66 -13.22 1.10 12.45
N VAL A 67 -11.93 1.46 12.33
CA VAL A 67 -11.49 2.83 12.03
C VAL A 67 -12.02 3.30 10.67
N ALA A 68 -11.99 2.44 9.66
CA ALA A 68 -12.51 2.79 8.34
C ALA A 68 -14.03 2.97 8.35
N GLU A 69 -14.78 2.17 9.15
CA GLU A 69 -16.23 2.34 9.32
C GLU A 69 -16.56 3.66 10.03
N GLU A 70 -15.85 4.00 11.09
CA GLU A 70 -16.00 5.28 11.76
C GLU A 70 -15.77 6.45 10.79
N ALA A 71 -14.71 6.38 9.99
CA ALA A 71 -14.40 7.39 8.97
C ALA A 71 -15.52 7.50 7.91
N ARG A 72 -16.06 6.34 7.43
CA ARG A 72 -17.19 6.30 6.51
C ARG A 72 -18.43 6.99 7.09
N VAL A 73 -18.80 6.64 8.32
CA VAL A 73 -19.95 7.22 9.01
C VAL A 73 -19.76 8.74 9.20
N ALA A 74 -18.57 9.16 9.63
CA ALA A 74 -18.24 10.58 9.80
C ALA A 74 -18.26 11.35 8.47
N LYS A 75 -17.84 10.72 7.36
CA LYS A 75 -17.91 11.30 6.00
C LYS A 75 -19.38 11.48 5.57
N ASN A 76 -20.20 10.45 5.73
CA ASN A 76 -21.62 10.49 5.39
C ASN A 76 -22.39 11.55 6.19
N ALA A 77 -22.11 11.68 7.50
CA ALA A 77 -22.73 12.69 8.37
C ALA A 77 -22.45 14.14 7.93
N LYS A 78 -21.38 14.39 7.17
CA LYS A 78 -21.05 15.71 6.60
C LYS A 78 -21.80 16.00 5.30
N ASN A 79 -22.37 14.99 4.63
CA ASN A 79 -23.10 15.15 3.38
C ASN A 79 -24.54 15.62 3.66
N ARG A 80 -24.84 16.88 3.32
CA ARG A 80 -26.18 17.45 3.58
C ARG A 80 -27.30 16.80 2.78
N ASP A 81 -26.99 16.38 1.56
CA ASP A 81 -28.00 15.87 0.61
C ASP A 81 -28.02 14.35 0.53
N HIS A 82 -27.16 13.64 1.29
CA HIS A 82 -27.00 12.18 1.30
C HIS A 82 -26.79 11.52 -0.08
N LYS A 83 -26.63 12.34 -1.13
CA LYS A 83 -26.50 11.89 -2.53
C LYS A 83 -25.22 11.10 -2.80
N TRP A 84 -24.17 11.38 -2.02
CA TRP A 84 -22.84 10.80 -2.18
C TRP A 84 -22.44 9.95 -0.98
N ASP A 85 -23.43 9.49 -0.21
CA ASP A 85 -23.17 8.64 0.92
C ASP A 85 -22.62 7.27 0.47
N GLU A 86 -21.57 6.83 1.13
CA GLU A 86 -21.08 5.47 0.97
C GLU A 86 -21.98 4.53 1.77
N THR A 87 -22.77 3.74 1.07
CA THR A 87 -23.79 2.88 1.71
C THR A 87 -23.25 1.53 2.17
N LEU A 88 -22.10 1.08 1.61
CA LEU A 88 -21.53 -0.23 1.97
C LEU A 88 -20.79 -0.13 3.31
N PRO A 89 -21.22 -0.84 4.38
CA PRO A 89 -20.53 -0.83 5.67
C PRO A 89 -19.15 -1.49 5.59
N VAL A 90 -18.16 -0.94 6.30
CA VAL A 90 -16.80 -1.49 6.36
C VAL A 90 -16.73 -2.54 7.48
N THR A 91 -17.23 -3.73 7.22
CA THR A 91 -17.30 -4.82 8.18
C THR A 91 -16.84 -6.14 7.57
N TRP A 92 -16.53 -7.13 8.39
CA TRP A 92 -16.11 -8.46 7.93
C TRP A 92 -17.09 -9.12 6.95
N LYS A 93 -18.37 -8.83 7.02
CA LYS A 93 -19.39 -9.33 6.11
C LYS A 93 -19.12 -8.94 4.65
N PHE A 94 -18.54 -7.78 4.44
CA PHE A 94 -18.25 -7.22 3.11
C PHE A 94 -16.76 -7.26 2.73
N VAL A 95 -15.95 -8.02 3.46
CA VAL A 95 -14.54 -8.24 3.10
C VAL A 95 -14.42 -9.42 2.11
N ASN A 96 -13.60 -9.22 1.07
CA ASN A 96 -13.18 -10.30 0.16
C ASN A 96 -12.21 -11.23 0.91
N LEU A 97 -12.78 -12.18 1.67
CA LEU A 97 -11.98 -13.08 2.50
C LEU A 97 -11.13 -14.05 1.67
N GLN A 98 -11.53 -14.35 0.43
CA GLN A 98 -10.80 -15.28 -0.43
C GLN A 98 -9.40 -14.75 -0.77
N ASP A 99 -9.32 -13.55 -1.28
CA ASP A 99 -8.03 -12.91 -1.64
C ASP A 99 -7.23 -12.57 -0.39
N LEU A 100 -7.90 -12.07 0.66
CA LEU A 100 -7.28 -11.78 1.94
C LEU A 100 -6.61 -13.01 2.55
N ALA A 101 -7.28 -14.17 2.55
CA ALA A 101 -6.72 -15.41 3.11
C ALA A 101 -5.44 -15.84 2.39
N MET A 102 -5.39 -15.67 1.07
CA MET A 102 -4.19 -15.96 0.28
C MET A 102 -3.02 -15.06 0.70
N ASP A 103 -3.28 -13.77 0.85
CA ASP A 103 -2.26 -12.79 1.22
C ASP A 103 -1.80 -13.01 2.67
N LEU A 104 -2.71 -13.26 3.63
CA LEU A 104 -2.37 -13.49 5.04
C LEU A 104 -1.39 -14.65 5.22
N VAL A 105 -1.62 -15.77 4.52
CA VAL A 105 -0.71 -16.93 4.61
C VAL A 105 0.66 -16.60 4.00
N ARG A 106 0.69 -15.91 2.86
CA ARG A 106 1.94 -15.50 2.21
C ARG A 106 2.77 -14.58 3.08
N TYR A 107 2.16 -13.52 3.61
CA TYR A 107 2.86 -12.56 4.47
C TYR A 107 3.31 -13.19 5.79
N ALA A 108 2.53 -14.13 6.35
CA ALA A 108 2.95 -14.91 7.53
C ALA A 108 4.16 -15.81 7.22
N ARG A 109 4.21 -16.45 6.03
CA ARG A 109 5.37 -17.24 5.59
C ARG A 109 6.61 -16.39 5.38
N MET A 110 6.42 -15.17 4.90
CA MET A 110 7.49 -14.18 4.81
C MET A 110 7.99 -13.72 6.19
N GLY A 111 7.19 -13.86 7.24
CA GLY A 111 7.52 -13.46 8.61
C GLY A 111 7.23 -11.99 8.91
N LEU A 112 6.38 -11.34 8.08
CA LEU A 112 5.94 -9.96 8.33
C LEU A 112 4.89 -9.94 9.43
N ASP A 113 5.05 -9.06 10.44
CA ASP A 113 4.17 -8.99 11.60
C ASP A 113 3.44 -7.64 11.64
N MET A 114 2.09 -7.68 11.68
CA MET A 114 1.28 -6.47 11.82
C MET A 114 1.34 -5.86 13.24
N GLN A 115 1.80 -6.61 14.23
CA GLN A 115 1.95 -6.13 15.60
C GLN A 115 3.28 -5.38 15.81
N CYS A 116 4.25 -5.59 14.91
CA CYS A 116 5.49 -4.83 14.90
C CYS A 116 5.28 -3.46 14.28
N GLU A 117 5.79 -2.45 14.96
CA GLU A 117 5.66 -1.06 14.55
C GLU A 117 6.16 -0.84 13.11
N ASN A 118 5.35 -0.21 12.29
CA ASN A 118 5.66 0.15 10.90
C ASN A 118 6.13 -1.03 10.02
N MET A 119 5.71 -2.26 10.34
CA MET A 119 6.11 -3.44 9.58
C MET A 119 5.09 -3.82 8.52
N LEU A 120 3.80 -3.90 8.87
CA LEU A 120 2.73 -4.28 7.94
C LEU A 120 1.41 -3.62 8.35
N PHE A 121 0.72 -2.99 7.39
CA PHE A 121 -0.54 -2.31 7.60
C PHE A 121 -1.66 -2.91 6.76
N PRO A 122 -2.83 -3.25 7.34
CA PRO A 122 -4.01 -3.61 6.60
C PRO A 122 -4.81 -2.36 6.22
N ILE A 123 -5.13 -2.22 4.94
CA ILE A 123 -5.87 -1.06 4.42
C ILE A 123 -7.07 -1.57 3.61
N PRO A 124 -8.32 -1.33 4.06
CA PRO A 124 -9.51 -1.74 3.32
C PRO A 124 -9.81 -0.74 2.19
N TYR A 125 -9.93 -1.24 0.96
CA TYR A 125 -10.36 -0.50 -0.21
C TYR A 125 -11.66 -1.04 -0.75
N LYS A 126 -12.59 -0.16 -1.07
CA LYS A 126 -13.82 -0.55 -1.74
C LYS A 126 -13.54 -0.95 -3.19
N ASN A 127 -13.88 -2.16 -3.54
CA ASN A 127 -13.87 -2.64 -4.92
C ASN A 127 -15.26 -2.45 -5.54
N ASN A 128 -15.39 -1.46 -6.41
CA ASN A 128 -16.66 -1.12 -7.06
C ASN A 128 -17.17 -2.20 -8.02
N LYS A 129 -16.30 -3.14 -8.46
CA LYS A 129 -16.70 -4.23 -9.36
C LYS A 129 -17.38 -5.37 -8.62
N THR A 130 -16.86 -5.71 -7.43
CA THR A 130 -17.36 -6.81 -6.60
C THR A 130 -18.32 -6.34 -5.53
N ASN A 131 -18.39 -5.05 -5.24
CA ASN A 131 -19.08 -4.44 -4.11
C ASN A 131 -18.66 -5.03 -2.76
N LEU A 132 -17.37 -5.35 -2.63
CA LEU A 132 -16.70 -5.82 -1.42
C LEU A 132 -15.53 -4.90 -1.08
N TYR A 133 -14.98 -5.08 0.12
CA TYR A 133 -13.71 -4.46 0.50
C TYR A 133 -12.56 -5.44 0.30
N ASP A 134 -11.58 -5.04 -0.51
CA ASP A 134 -10.29 -5.71 -0.61
C ASP A 134 -9.36 -5.14 0.45
N VAL A 135 -8.96 -5.96 1.41
CA VAL A 135 -7.99 -5.56 2.43
C VAL A 135 -6.59 -5.79 1.92
N THR A 136 -5.93 -4.70 1.53
CA THR A 136 -4.56 -4.74 1.02
C THR A 136 -3.57 -4.66 2.17
N LEU A 137 -2.57 -5.55 2.17
CA LEU A 137 -1.52 -5.60 3.17
C LEU A 137 -0.29 -4.84 2.66
N MET A 138 -0.01 -3.68 3.28
CA MET A 138 1.07 -2.80 2.86
C MET A 138 2.27 -2.85 3.80
N PRO A 139 3.45 -3.25 3.30
CA PRO A 139 4.68 -3.13 4.08
C PRO A 139 4.99 -1.67 4.42
N GLY A 140 5.13 -1.38 5.71
CA GLY A 140 5.66 -0.12 6.20
C GLY A 140 7.18 -0.05 6.01
N TYR A 141 7.82 1.03 6.47
CA TYR A 141 9.25 1.20 6.25
C TYR A 141 10.11 0.12 6.94
N ASN A 142 9.72 -0.35 8.13
CA ASN A 142 10.37 -1.48 8.79
C ASN A 142 10.13 -2.81 8.05
N GLY A 143 8.93 -2.99 7.46
CA GLY A 143 8.63 -4.14 6.60
C GLY A 143 9.47 -4.15 5.33
N ILE A 144 9.61 -3.00 4.67
CA ILE A 144 10.45 -2.84 3.47
C ILE A 144 11.90 -3.18 3.79
N ARG A 145 12.43 -2.64 4.91
CA ARG A 145 13.78 -2.96 5.40
C ARG A 145 13.94 -4.45 5.69
N TYR A 146 12.99 -5.03 6.42
CA TYR A 146 12.99 -6.46 6.76
C TYR A 146 13.03 -7.35 5.50
N VAL A 147 12.15 -7.09 4.54
CA VAL A 147 12.10 -7.82 3.26
C VAL A 147 13.39 -7.64 2.48
N ALA A 148 13.92 -6.41 2.42
CA ALA A 148 15.19 -6.15 1.75
C ALA A 148 16.33 -6.98 2.33
N MET A 149 16.44 -7.02 3.66
CA MET A 149 17.47 -7.77 4.37
C MET A 149 17.29 -9.30 4.27
N LYS A 150 16.02 -9.77 4.27
CA LYS A 150 15.71 -11.20 4.14
C LYS A 150 16.12 -11.77 2.79
N TYR A 151 15.83 -11.04 1.72
CA TYR A 151 16.02 -11.48 0.35
C TYR A 151 17.31 -10.92 -0.29
N ALA A 152 18.18 -10.26 0.49
CA ALA A 152 19.46 -9.74 -0.01
C ALA A 152 20.40 -10.86 -0.46
N LEU A 153 21.08 -10.64 -1.60
CA LEU A 153 22.21 -11.46 -2.04
C LEU A 153 23.39 -11.29 -1.07
N HIS A 154 23.76 -10.04 -0.81
CA HIS A 154 24.70 -9.64 0.23
C HIS A 154 23.96 -8.77 1.22
N LYS A 155 23.88 -9.23 2.48
CA LYS A 155 23.17 -8.51 3.52
C LYS A 155 24.07 -7.41 4.10
N PRO A 156 23.66 -6.13 4.10
CA PRO A 156 24.39 -5.10 4.81
C PRO A 156 24.53 -5.42 6.30
N LYS A 157 25.68 -5.12 6.87
CA LYS A 157 26.00 -5.26 8.29
C LYS A 157 25.33 -4.16 9.11
N ALA A 158 25.35 -2.94 8.58
CA ALA A 158 24.70 -1.77 9.19
C ALA A 158 24.10 -0.88 8.08
N ASP A 159 23.16 -0.04 8.48
CA ASP A 159 22.58 0.99 7.64
C ASP A 159 22.42 2.29 8.44
N THR A 160 22.75 3.41 7.81
CA THR A 160 22.50 4.75 8.34
C THR A 160 21.59 5.49 7.36
N ILE A 161 20.51 6.10 7.85
CA ILE A 161 19.57 6.88 7.04
C ILE A 161 19.25 8.17 7.75
N GLU A 162 19.67 9.28 7.15
CA GLU A 162 19.52 10.61 7.75
C GLU A 162 18.99 11.63 6.75
N LEU A 163 18.16 12.57 7.27
CA LEU A 163 17.80 13.79 6.55
C LEU A 163 18.87 14.85 6.78
N VAL A 164 19.19 15.56 5.72
CA VAL A 164 20.15 16.67 5.73
C VAL A 164 19.38 17.97 5.65
N TYR A 165 19.68 18.88 6.57
CA TYR A 165 19.07 20.20 6.64
C TYR A 165 20.07 21.29 6.24
N SER A 166 19.57 22.49 5.97
CA SER A 166 20.38 23.59 5.42
C SER A 166 21.52 24.04 6.36
N ASN A 167 21.37 23.87 7.66
CA ASN A 167 22.37 24.25 8.66
C ASN A 167 23.30 23.08 9.05
N ASP A 168 23.05 21.87 8.54
CA ASP A 168 23.94 20.73 8.76
C ASP A 168 25.16 20.81 7.81
N LYS A 169 26.28 20.20 8.23
CA LYS A 169 27.43 19.97 7.36
C LYS A 169 27.36 18.54 6.81
N PHE A 170 27.29 18.41 5.52
CA PHE A 170 27.29 17.12 4.85
C PHE A 170 28.24 17.13 3.66
N ALA A 171 29.21 16.21 3.68
CA ALA A 171 30.17 16.01 2.60
C ALA A 171 30.14 14.54 2.14
N PRO A 172 29.48 14.24 1.00
CA PRO A 172 29.47 12.90 0.43
C PRO A 172 30.77 12.60 -0.33
N HIS A 173 31.32 11.42 -0.12
CA HIS A 173 32.49 10.90 -0.81
C HIS A 173 32.10 9.60 -1.57
N PRO A 174 31.58 9.70 -2.80
CA PRO A 174 31.23 8.54 -3.61
C PRO A 174 32.49 7.79 -4.05
N LYS A 175 32.30 6.51 -4.41
CA LYS A 175 33.40 5.70 -4.97
C LYS A 175 33.93 6.31 -6.25
N ASP A 176 35.24 6.34 -6.37
CA ASP A 176 35.94 6.66 -7.61
C ASP A 176 37.15 5.72 -7.80
N SER A 177 37.91 5.92 -8.88
CA SER A 177 39.10 5.10 -9.21
C SER A 177 40.24 5.20 -8.19
N ARG A 178 40.26 6.27 -7.38
CA ARG A 178 41.28 6.51 -6.34
C ARG A 178 40.76 6.14 -4.94
N HIS A 179 39.47 6.23 -4.76
CA HIS A 179 38.78 5.98 -3.48
C HIS A 179 37.75 4.86 -3.68
N PRO A 180 38.15 3.58 -3.55
CA PRO A 180 37.27 2.44 -3.82
C PRO A 180 36.18 2.24 -2.78
N VAL A 181 36.27 2.95 -1.63
CA VAL A 181 35.28 2.89 -0.52
C VAL A 181 34.47 4.16 -0.50
N ALA A 182 33.14 4.03 -0.57
CA ALA A 182 32.26 5.16 -0.33
C ALA A 182 32.31 5.57 1.15
N SER A 183 32.28 6.87 1.42
CA SER A 183 32.22 7.41 2.79
C SER A 183 31.47 8.74 2.80
N TYR A 184 31.24 9.28 3.98
CA TYR A 184 30.62 10.59 4.15
C TYR A 184 31.10 11.24 5.46
N GLU A 185 31.01 12.56 5.51
CA GLU A 185 31.12 13.34 6.76
C GLU A 185 29.76 14.01 7.02
N PHE A 186 29.24 13.85 8.24
CA PHE A 186 27.95 14.42 8.62
C PHE A 186 28.02 14.96 10.05
N GLU A 187 27.70 16.25 10.21
CA GLU A 187 27.69 16.96 11.49
C GLU A 187 26.43 17.80 11.62
N ILE A 188 25.63 17.53 12.65
CA ILE A 188 24.52 18.38 13.06
C ILE A 188 25.08 19.53 13.88
N THR A 189 25.20 20.72 13.28
CA THR A 189 25.84 21.88 13.93
C THR A 189 25.00 22.42 15.08
N ASN A 190 23.68 22.47 14.91
CA ASN A 190 22.73 22.90 15.93
C ASN A 190 21.46 21.99 15.91
N PRO A 191 21.30 21.08 16.86
CA PRO A 191 20.17 20.16 16.85
C PRO A 191 18.79 20.82 17.08
N PHE A 192 18.75 22.06 17.58
CA PHE A 192 17.53 22.81 17.84
C PHE A 192 17.14 23.76 16.69
N ASP A 193 18.04 24.01 15.75
CA ASP A 193 17.79 24.83 14.57
C ASP A 193 18.61 24.27 13.39
N ARG A 194 18.05 23.27 12.74
CA ARG A 194 18.65 22.62 11.57
C ARG A 194 18.29 23.31 10.25
N GLY A 195 17.28 24.21 10.26
CA GLY A 195 16.78 24.89 9.05
C GLY A 195 15.89 23.98 8.19
N ASP A 196 15.87 24.22 6.88
CA ASP A 196 15.02 23.50 5.93
C ASP A 196 15.65 22.18 5.47
N ILE A 197 14.81 21.18 5.12
CA ILE A 197 15.28 19.92 4.56
C ILE A 197 15.80 20.15 3.14
N VAL A 198 17.09 19.91 2.92
CA VAL A 198 17.74 20.00 1.60
C VAL A 198 17.86 18.65 0.89
N GLY A 199 17.69 17.56 1.62
CA GLY A 199 17.74 16.21 1.10
C GLY A 199 17.92 15.17 2.19
N GLY A 200 18.53 14.05 1.83
CA GLY A 200 18.89 13.00 2.77
C GLY A 200 19.87 12.03 2.15
N PHE A 201 20.43 11.17 2.97
CA PHE A 201 21.34 10.13 2.51
C PHE A 201 21.07 8.80 3.22
N GLY A 202 21.43 7.73 2.55
CA GLY A 202 21.55 6.41 3.11
C GLY A 202 22.95 5.87 2.92
N TYR A 203 23.48 5.19 3.91
CA TYR A 203 24.76 4.52 3.85
C TYR A 203 24.60 3.06 4.25
N LEU A 204 24.98 2.16 3.36
CA LEU A 204 24.95 0.72 3.57
C LEU A 204 26.38 0.22 3.81
N GLU A 205 26.60 -0.38 4.96
CA GLU A 205 27.89 -0.96 5.31
C GLU A 205 27.88 -2.47 5.13
N TYR A 206 28.92 -3.01 4.51
CA TYR A 206 29.14 -4.44 4.31
C TYR A 206 30.41 -4.92 5.03
N ASP A 207 30.58 -6.23 5.14
CA ASP A 207 31.80 -6.78 5.72
C ASP A 207 33.04 -6.45 4.87
N ASP A 208 32.88 -6.40 3.55
CA ASP A 208 33.88 -5.82 2.64
C ASP A 208 33.58 -4.33 2.41
N PRO A 209 34.41 -3.41 2.94
CA PRO A 209 34.21 -1.96 2.79
C PRO A 209 34.13 -1.47 1.35
N THR A 210 34.72 -2.22 0.40
CA THR A 210 34.62 -1.87 -1.02
C THR A 210 33.22 -2.03 -1.58
N GLN A 211 32.34 -2.78 -0.89
CA GLN A 211 30.93 -2.93 -1.23
C GLN A 211 30.06 -1.84 -0.58
N ASN A 212 30.57 -1.08 0.38
CA ASN A 212 29.82 0.00 1.02
C ASN A 212 29.21 0.93 -0.02
N GLU A 213 27.98 1.36 0.18
CA GLU A 213 27.26 2.21 -0.78
C GLU A 213 26.70 3.45 -0.09
N LEU A 214 26.96 4.61 -0.70
CA LEU A 214 26.42 5.90 -0.28
C LEU A 214 25.35 6.33 -1.29
N ILE A 215 24.12 6.48 -0.84
CA ILE A 215 22.96 6.90 -1.60
C ILE A 215 22.58 8.31 -1.16
N VAL A 216 22.70 9.30 -2.04
CA VAL A 216 22.33 10.69 -1.76
C VAL A 216 21.09 11.06 -2.55
N MET A 217 20.09 11.61 -1.88
CA MET A 217 18.84 12.02 -2.49
C MET A 217 18.56 13.49 -2.17
N PRO A 218 18.74 14.42 -3.12
CA PRO A 218 18.40 15.83 -2.92
C PRO A 218 16.88 16.01 -2.81
N MET A 219 16.42 17.07 -2.15
CA MET A 219 15.01 17.38 -1.94
C MET A 219 14.20 17.40 -3.26
N ALA A 220 14.81 17.87 -4.36
CA ALA A 220 14.17 17.83 -5.67
C ALA A 220 13.84 16.40 -6.14
N ALA A 221 14.71 15.41 -5.85
CA ALA A 221 14.46 14.01 -6.17
C ALA A 221 13.39 13.38 -5.24
N ILE A 222 13.34 13.79 -3.98
CA ILE A 222 12.30 13.40 -3.03
C ILE A 222 10.94 13.92 -3.51
N ARG A 223 10.84 15.21 -3.81
CA ARG A 223 9.61 15.85 -4.32
C ARG A 223 9.12 15.26 -5.63
N LYS A 224 10.01 14.82 -6.51
CA LYS A 224 9.64 14.14 -7.76
C LYS A 224 8.91 12.80 -7.53
N ARG A 225 9.09 12.18 -6.35
CA ARG A 225 8.42 10.94 -5.95
C ARG A 225 7.13 11.17 -5.14
N MET A 226 6.83 12.43 -4.85
CA MET A 226 5.57 12.80 -4.21
C MET A 226 4.41 12.44 -5.14
N PRO A 227 3.33 11.78 -4.65
CA PRO A 227 2.14 11.52 -5.44
C PRO A 227 1.56 12.82 -6.01
N LYS A 228 1.01 12.75 -7.20
CA LYS A 228 0.46 13.94 -7.89
C LYS A 228 -0.62 14.66 -7.08
N TYR A 229 -1.38 13.90 -6.31
CA TYR A 229 -2.47 14.37 -5.46
C TYR A 229 -2.15 14.17 -3.97
N ALA A 230 -0.90 14.40 -3.60
CA ALA A 230 -0.47 14.28 -2.21
C ALA A 230 -1.23 15.24 -1.30
N SER A 231 -1.73 14.71 -0.17
CA SER A 231 -2.42 15.54 0.82
C SER A 231 -1.45 16.52 1.50
N ALA A 232 -1.86 17.78 1.61
CA ALA A 232 -1.12 18.81 2.36
C ALA A 232 -0.96 18.44 3.85
N GLU A 233 -1.81 17.60 4.41
CA GLU A 233 -1.71 17.11 5.80
C GLU A 233 -0.44 16.27 6.02
N PHE A 234 0.05 15.59 4.98
CA PHE A 234 1.27 14.79 5.05
C PHE A 234 2.50 15.51 4.49
N TRP A 235 2.35 16.14 3.32
CA TRP A 235 3.48 16.74 2.62
C TRP A 235 3.66 18.24 2.88
N GLY A 236 2.77 18.82 3.68
CA GLY A 236 2.71 20.27 3.84
C GLY A 236 2.16 20.99 2.60
N GLY A 237 1.95 22.28 2.73
CA GLY A 237 1.45 23.11 1.65
C GLY A 237 0.14 23.80 1.97
N THR A 238 -0.58 24.24 0.94
CA THR A 238 -1.81 25.02 1.10
C THR A 238 -3.03 24.10 1.01
N LYS A 239 -3.94 24.23 1.97
CA LYS A 239 -5.23 23.54 2.01
C LYS A 239 -6.36 24.55 2.07
N GLN A 240 -7.38 24.35 1.25
CA GLN A 240 -8.60 25.16 1.32
C GLN A 240 -9.48 24.69 2.48
N VAL A 241 -9.70 25.56 3.45
CA VAL A 241 -10.57 25.31 4.59
C VAL A 241 -11.76 26.27 4.52
N TYR A 242 -12.98 25.74 4.74
CA TYR A 242 -14.17 26.57 4.79
C TYR A 242 -14.19 27.34 6.11
N ASN A 243 -14.08 28.69 6.04
CA ASN A 243 -14.24 29.56 7.19
C ASN A 243 -15.75 29.80 7.45
N LYS A 244 -16.24 29.34 8.60
CA LYS A 244 -17.64 29.46 8.96
C LYS A 244 -18.08 30.91 9.24
N GLU A 245 -17.14 31.78 9.62
CA GLU A 245 -17.40 33.19 9.94
C GLU A 245 -17.53 34.03 8.66
N THR A 246 -16.65 33.80 7.69
CA THR A 246 -16.64 34.53 6.42
C THR A 246 -17.51 33.90 5.35
N GLY A 247 -17.94 32.63 5.53
CA GLY A 247 -18.71 31.86 4.56
C GLY A 247 -17.95 31.52 3.29
N LYS A 248 -16.62 31.68 3.28
CA LYS A 248 -15.75 31.48 2.12
C LYS A 248 -14.71 30.38 2.39
N LYS A 249 -14.19 29.79 1.31
CA LYS A 249 -13.02 28.94 1.38
C LYS A 249 -11.79 29.84 1.46
N GLU A 250 -10.96 29.62 2.46
CA GLU A 250 -9.71 30.35 2.70
C GLU A 250 -8.55 29.37 2.60
N ASP A 251 -7.44 29.82 2.01
CA ASP A 251 -6.22 29.05 1.92
C ASP A 251 -5.49 29.09 3.25
N THR A 252 -5.31 27.94 3.87
CA THR A 252 -4.57 27.76 5.12
C THR A 252 -3.31 26.97 4.84
N THR A 253 -2.16 27.46 5.30
CA THR A 253 -0.89 26.73 5.21
C THR A 253 -0.87 25.65 6.29
N VAL A 254 -0.55 24.43 5.89
CA VAL A 254 -0.39 23.26 6.76
C VAL A 254 1.08 22.84 6.68
N GLU A 255 1.72 22.67 7.83
CA GLU A 255 3.12 22.25 7.90
C GLU A 255 3.28 20.79 7.44
N GLY A 256 2.31 19.94 7.80
CA GLY A 256 2.31 18.53 7.44
C GLY A 256 3.34 17.72 8.23
N TRP A 257 3.61 16.51 7.75
CA TRP A 257 4.63 15.58 8.26
C TRP A 257 5.74 15.41 7.23
N LEU A 258 6.26 16.56 6.74
CA LEU A 258 7.19 16.58 5.60
C LEU A 258 8.46 15.77 5.85
N ASP A 259 9.03 15.88 7.04
CA ASP A 259 10.22 15.15 7.47
C ASP A 259 9.99 13.63 7.44
N GLU A 260 8.86 13.16 7.97
CA GLU A 260 8.49 11.74 7.93
C GLU A 260 8.27 11.23 6.50
N MET A 261 7.65 12.04 5.63
CA MET A 261 7.46 11.70 4.22
C MET A 261 8.78 11.66 3.46
N CYS A 262 9.68 12.58 3.73
CA CYS A 262 11.03 12.57 3.18
C CYS A 262 11.82 11.35 3.66
N ARG A 263 11.78 11.03 4.96
CA ARG A 263 12.43 9.85 5.54
C ARG A 263 11.88 8.56 4.94
N LYS A 264 10.56 8.41 4.83
CA LYS A 264 9.90 7.27 4.19
C LYS A 264 10.32 7.09 2.73
N THR A 265 10.44 8.18 1.99
CA THR A 265 10.86 8.16 0.59
C THR A 265 12.32 7.72 0.46
N LEU A 266 13.18 8.23 1.34
CA LEU A 266 14.59 7.85 1.40
C LEU A 266 14.76 6.37 1.77
N ILE A 267 14.06 5.87 2.79
CA ILE A 267 14.08 4.46 3.18
C ILE A 267 13.68 3.56 2.00
N ARG A 268 12.62 3.91 1.27
CA ARG A 268 12.19 3.15 0.10
C ARG A 268 13.24 3.08 -1.00
N GLU A 269 14.00 4.16 -1.22
CA GLU A 269 15.11 4.16 -2.18
C GLU A 269 16.25 3.29 -1.70
N VAL A 270 16.73 3.51 -0.48
CA VAL A 270 17.88 2.80 0.10
C VAL A 270 17.66 1.28 0.10
N PHE A 271 16.47 0.83 0.51
CA PHE A 271 16.14 -0.60 0.55
C PHE A 271 15.50 -1.12 -0.74
N SER A 272 15.54 -0.36 -1.82
CA SER A 272 15.10 -0.84 -3.14
C SER A 272 16.03 -1.95 -3.68
N ALA A 273 15.54 -2.71 -4.67
CA ALA A 273 16.36 -3.72 -5.35
C ALA A 273 17.51 -3.11 -6.18
N LYS A 274 17.51 -1.80 -6.36
CA LYS A 274 18.57 -1.05 -7.04
C LYS A 274 19.86 -1.01 -6.22
N HIS A 275 19.73 -0.85 -4.90
CA HIS A 275 20.87 -0.72 -3.98
C HIS A 275 21.16 -2.01 -3.22
N ILE A 276 20.13 -2.76 -2.84
CA ILE A 276 20.30 -4.07 -2.23
C ILE A 276 19.81 -5.12 -3.23
N VAL A 277 20.75 -5.74 -3.95
CA VAL A 277 20.46 -6.78 -4.93
C VAL A 277 19.79 -7.97 -4.23
N ARG A 278 18.68 -8.45 -4.82
CA ARG A 278 17.96 -9.61 -4.31
C ARG A 278 18.62 -10.90 -4.79
N ASP A 279 18.69 -11.86 -3.90
CA ASP A 279 19.21 -13.20 -4.20
C ASP A 279 18.17 -14.00 -5.00
N PRO A 280 18.45 -14.36 -6.26
CA PRO A 280 17.49 -15.11 -7.07
C PRO A 280 17.07 -16.45 -6.45
N GLU A 281 17.95 -17.11 -5.67
CA GLU A 281 17.67 -18.38 -5.02
C GLU A 281 16.69 -18.24 -3.84
N LYS A 282 16.65 -17.07 -3.21
CA LYS A 282 15.74 -16.76 -2.11
C LYS A 282 14.38 -16.25 -2.58
N LEU A 283 14.27 -15.78 -3.84
CA LEU A 283 13.04 -15.21 -4.38
C LEU A 283 11.98 -16.29 -4.59
N ASP A 284 11.08 -16.40 -3.63
CA ASP A 284 9.93 -17.30 -3.68
C ASP A 284 8.69 -16.64 -4.32
N GLU A 285 7.62 -17.43 -4.49
CA GLU A 285 6.35 -16.96 -5.03
C GLU A 285 5.71 -15.90 -4.12
N ASP A 286 5.87 -16.02 -2.80
CA ASP A 286 5.30 -15.08 -1.83
C ASP A 286 5.90 -13.67 -2.02
N TYR A 287 7.21 -13.59 -2.27
CA TYR A 287 7.87 -12.31 -2.60
C TYR A 287 7.34 -11.70 -3.89
N ARG A 288 7.19 -12.52 -4.96
CA ARG A 288 6.72 -12.04 -6.26
C ARG A 288 5.30 -11.51 -6.18
N VAL A 289 4.41 -12.22 -5.49
CA VAL A 289 3.02 -11.76 -5.27
C VAL A 289 2.97 -10.50 -4.43
N MET A 290 3.77 -10.39 -3.35
CA MET A 290 3.86 -9.17 -2.57
C MET A 290 4.24 -7.97 -3.45
N LYS A 291 5.25 -8.14 -4.32
CA LYS A 291 5.69 -7.06 -5.23
C LYS A 291 4.63 -6.69 -6.26
N ALA A 292 3.91 -7.65 -6.81
CA ALA A 292 2.78 -7.38 -7.70
C ALA A 292 1.65 -6.61 -6.99
N ARG A 293 1.37 -6.94 -5.72
CA ARG A 293 0.38 -6.21 -4.89
C ARG A 293 0.83 -4.78 -4.60
N GLU A 294 2.12 -4.54 -4.34
CA GLU A 294 2.65 -3.17 -4.15
C GLU A 294 2.41 -2.29 -5.38
N VAL A 295 2.62 -2.82 -6.59
CA VAL A 295 2.38 -2.09 -7.84
C VAL A 295 0.89 -1.80 -8.04
N ALA A 296 0.04 -2.83 -7.91
CA ALA A 296 -1.41 -2.68 -8.03
C ALA A 296 -1.98 -1.69 -7.01
N TYR A 297 -1.44 -1.68 -5.80
CA TYR A 297 -1.83 -0.74 -4.75
C TYR A 297 -1.50 0.72 -5.11
N ALA A 298 -0.33 0.97 -5.68
CA ALA A 298 0.05 2.32 -6.11
C ALA A 298 -0.92 2.86 -7.18
N GLU A 299 -1.42 2.00 -8.06
CA GLU A 299 -2.43 2.33 -9.07
C GLU A 299 -3.79 2.65 -8.41
N ILE A 300 -4.25 1.80 -7.46
CA ILE A 300 -5.51 2.02 -6.73
C ILE A 300 -5.46 3.32 -5.91
N GLN A 301 -4.34 3.62 -5.25
CA GLN A 301 -4.18 4.88 -4.53
C GLN A 301 -4.28 6.07 -5.46
N ALA A 302 -3.62 6.03 -6.60
CA ALA A 302 -3.69 7.10 -7.59
C ALA A 302 -5.14 7.31 -8.10
N GLU A 303 -5.88 6.23 -8.35
CA GLU A 303 -7.30 6.31 -8.75
C GLU A 303 -8.18 6.87 -7.62
N ALA A 304 -7.99 6.44 -6.38
CA ALA A 304 -8.77 6.92 -5.23
C ALA A 304 -8.50 8.42 -4.96
N GLU A 305 -7.25 8.86 -5.02
CA GLU A 305 -6.88 10.27 -4.89
C GLU A 305 -7.47 11.11 -6.02
N ILE A 306 -7.51 10.60 -7.26
CA ILE A 306 -8.16 11.26 -8.40
C ILE A 306 -9.66 11.43 -8.13
N GLN A 307 -10.34 10.38 -7.66
CA GLN A 307 -11.78 10.44 -7.39
C GLN A 307 -12.14 11.39 -6.25
N GLU A 308 -11.35 11.43 -5.18
CA GLU A 308 -11.59 12.37 -4.07
C GLU A 308 -11.39 13.83 -4.50
N GLN A 309 -10.44 14.11 -5.36
CA GLN A 309 -10.14 15.49 -5.80
C GLN A 309 -10.96 15.92 -7.01
N ALA A 310 -11.36 15.01 -7.89
CA ALA A 310 -12.25 15.34 -9.02
C ALA A 310 -13.61 15.92 -8.55
N ASN A 311 -14.05 15.58 -7.34
CA ASN A 311 -15.28 16.12 -6.75
C ASN A 311 -15.08 17.44 -6.00
N THR A 312 -13.83 17.90 -5.80
CA THR A 312 -13.52 19.14 -5.07
C THR A 312 -13.18 20.31 -6.00
N VAL A 313 -12.77 20.04 -7.22
CA VAL A 313 -12.55 21.06 -8.26
C VAL A 313 -13.86 21.28 -8.99
N LEU A 314 -14.62 22.30 -8.60
CA LEU A 314 -15.65 22.87 -9.46
C LEU A 314 -14.94 23.38 -10.73
N ILE A 315 -15.11 22.66 -11.83
CA ILE A 315 -14.76 23.20 -13.14
C ILE A 315 -15.72 24.35 -13.35
N ASP A 316 -15.22 25.57 -13.21
CA ASP A 316 -15.95 26.77 -13.54
C ASP A 316 -16.15 26.77 -15.07
N THR A 317 -17.25 26.19 -15.50
CA THR A 317 -17.71 26.24 -16.90
C THR A 317 -18.39 27.58 -17.15
N ALA A 318 -17.68 28.69 -16.91
CA ALA A 318 -18.02 29.90 -17.59
C ALA A 318 -17.76 29.68 -19.08
N PRO A 319 -18.77 29.86 -19.95
CA PRO A 319 -18.54 29.70 -21.37
C PRO A 319 -17.57 30.77 -21.86
N GLN A 320 -16.32 30.41 -22.07
CA GLN A 320 -15.43 31.25 -22.88
C GLN A 320 -16.05 31.34 -24.28
N PRO A 321 -16.15 32.56 -24.86
CA PRO A 321 -16.56 32.68 -26.26
C PRO A 321 -15.57 31.88 -27.09
N ALA A 322 -16.08 30.91 -27.80
CA ALA A 322 -15.28 30.07 -28.69
C ALA A 322 -14.68 30.96 -29.79
N GLU A 323 -13.39 31.22 -29.73
CA GLU A 323 -12.64 31.53 -30.93
C GLU A 323 -12.71 30.30 -31.85
N PRO A 324 -13.00 30.47 -33.15
CA PRO A 324 -13.11 29.35 -34.07
C PRO A 324 -11.74 28.67 -34.17
N ALA A 325 -11.61 27.52 -33.51
CA ALA A 325 -10.43 26.67 -33.63
C ALA A 325 -10.33 26.24 -35.09
N SER A 326 -9.31 26.69 -35.80
CA SER A 326 -8.89 26.13 -37.08
C SER A 326 -8.62 24.64 -36.88
N LEU A 327 -9.44 23.82 -37.54
CA LEU A 327 -9.24 22.36 -37.59
C LEU A 327 -7.83 22.05 -38.10
N PRO A 328 -7.06 21.20 -37.41
CA PRO A 328 -5.82 20.71 -38.00
C PRO A 328 -6.16 19.89 -39.24
N GLU A 329 -5.52 20.24 -40.36
CA GLU A 329 -5.65 19.48 -41.62
C GLU A 329 -5.32 18.00 -41.39
N PRO A 330 -6.08 17.06 -41.94
CA PRO A 330 -5.81 15.64 -41.80
C PRO A 330 -4.44 15.31 -42.44
N LYS A 331 -3.54 14.74 -41.66
CA LYS A 331 -2.27 14.22 -42.16
C LYS A 331 -2.54 13.19 -43.28
N LYS A 332 -2.14 13.51 -44.48
CA LYS A 332 -2.23 12.60 -45.65
C LYS A 332 -1.38 11.35 -45.36
N THR A 333 -2.00 10.21 -45.23
CA THR A 333 -1.32 8.92 -45.19
C THR A 333 -0.89 8.56 -46.59
N ILE A 334 0.39 8.53 -46.85
CA ILE A 334 0.97 8.13 -48.16
C ILE A 334 1.05 6.60 -48.16
N GLN A 335 0.32 5.93 -49.03
CA GLN A 335 0.52 4.50 -49.27
C GLN A 335 1.52 4.34 -50.42
N VAL A 336 2.53 3.50 -50.20
CA VAL A 336 3.58 3.16 -51.13
C VAL A 336 3.41 1.68 -51.48
N ASP A 337 3.42 1.36 -52.79
CA ASP A 337 3.41 -0.04 -53.25
C ASP A 337 4.75 -0.72 -52.90
N ALA A 338 4.66 -1.84 -52.19
CA ALA A 338 5.84 -2.55 -51.65
C ALA A 338 6.69 -3.27 -52.75
N SER A 339 6.19 -3.30 -54.02
CA SER A 339 6.89 -3.97 -55.11
C SER A 339 7.53 -3.01 -56.12
N THR A 340 7.04 -1.79 -56.24
CA THR A 340 7.53 -0.82 -57.25
C THR A 340 7.99 0.52 -56.66
N GLY A 341 7.67 0.81 -55.41
CA GLY A 341 8.12 2.06 -54.75
C GLY A 341 7.39 3.33 -55.16
N GLU A 342 6.29 3.25 -55.93
CA GLU A 342 5.52 4.40 -56.39
C GLU A 342 4.38 4.78 -55.41
N VAL A 343 4.12 6.09 -55.28
CA VAL A 343 3.11 6.70 -54.41
C VAL A 343 1.74 6.69 -55.11
N LEU A 344 0.74 6.03 -54.53
CA LEU A 344 -0.63 5.98 -55.05
C LEU A 344 -1.50 7.06 -54.41
N GLU A 345 -2.23 7.84 -55.22
CA GLU A 345 -3.16 8.86 -54.72
C GLU A 345 -4.45 8.23 -54.14
N PRO A 346 -5.03 8.77 -53.03
CA PRO A 346 -6.14 8.14 -52.33
C PRO A 346 -7.51 8.45 -52.94
N GLN A 347 -8.29 7.38 -53.22
CA GLN A 347 -9.74 7.46 -53.46
C GLN A 347 -10.53 7.43 -52.14
N ALA A 348 -11.59 8.26 -52.08
CA ALA A 348 -12.45 8.39 -50.89
C ALA A 348 -13.43 7.22 -50.77
N ALA A 349 -13.58 6.66 -49.55
CA ALA A 349 -14.56 5.62 -49.21
C ALA A 349 -15.74 6.18 -48.37
N PRO A 350 -16.96 5.60 -48.49
CA PRO A 350 -18.20 6.17 -47.96
C PRO A 350 -18.45 5.83 -46.48
N ALA A 351 -19.18 6.73 -45.80
CA ALA A 351 -19.52 6.71 -44.39
C ALA A 351 -20.47 5.57 -43.96
N ALA A 352 -20.19 4.89 -42.86
CA ALA A 352 -21.06 3.92 -42.19
C ALA A 352 -21.81 4.52 -41.00
N LYS A 353 -23.10 4.19 -40.84
CA LYS A 353 -24.04 4.65 -39.81
C LYS A 353 -23.88 3.85 -38.51
N PRO A 354 -24.17 4.41 -37.34
CA PRO A 354 -24.09 3.71 -36.07
C PRO A 354 -25.38 2.93 -35.75
N THR A 355 -25.23 1.68 -35.30
CA THR A 355 -26.32 0.87 -34.72
C THR A 355 -26.20 0.77 -33.23
N SER A 356 -27.24 1.17 -32.50
CA SER A 356 -27.42 1.03 -31.06
C SER A 356 -27.87 -0.38 -30.69
N ARG A 357 -27.26 -1.01 -29.66
CA ARG A 357 -27.82 -2.17 -28.98
C ARG A 357 -27.82 -1.93 -27.48
N LYS A 358 -29.01 -1.86 -26.90
CA LYS A 358 -29.26 -1.95 -25.43
C LYS A 358 -29.10 -3.40 -25.01
N ALA A 359 -28.38 -3.64 -23.91
CA ALA A 359 -28.41 -4.90 -23.17
C ALA A 359 -29.00 -4.69 -21.77
N ALA A 360 -29.89 -5.59 -21.36
CA ALA A 360 -30.56 -5.58 -20.07
C ALA A 360 -29.67 -6.20 -18.97
N PRO A 361 -29.87 -5.85 -17.67
CA PRO A 361 -29.04 -6.35 -16.59
C PRO A 361 -29.48 -7.75 -16.15
N ALA A 362 -28.52 -8.63 -15.91
CA ALA A 362 -28.73 -9.94 -15.29
C ALA A 362 -28.75 -9.76 -13.77
N GLN A 363 -29.80 -10.33 -13.13
CA GLN A 363 -29.94 -10.48 -11.69
C GLN A 363 -29.08 -11.65 -11.21
N TRP A 364 -28.25 -11.43 -10.17
CA TRP A 364 -27.53 -12.48 -9.46
C TRP A 364 -28.03 -12.55 -8.02
N ASP A 365 -28.57 -13.72 -7.65
CA ASP A 365 -28.86 -14.05 -6.26
C ASP A 365 -27.56 -14.35 -5.52
N VAL A 366 -27.26 -13.55 -4.50
CA VAL A 366 -26.10 -13.75 -3.63
C VAL A 366 -26.58 -14.39 -2.32
N ALA A 367 -26.21 -15.65 -2.12
CA ALA A 367 -26.41 -16.35 -0.85
C ALA A 367 -25.53 -15.75 0.26
N GLU A 368 -26.10 -15.57 1.44
CA GLU A 368 -25.40 -15.05 2.63
C GLU A 368 -24.33 -16.05 3.12
N PRO A 369 -23.11 -15.59 3.47
CA PRO A 369 -22.14 -16.46 4.12
C PRO A 369 -22.37 -16.50 5.63
N ASP A 370 -22.62 -17.68 6.17
CA ASP A 370 -22.61 -17.98 7.61
C ASP A 370 -21.16 -18.02 8.14
N PHE A 371 -20.94 -17.29 9.25
CA PHE A 371 -19.71 -17.35 10.04
C PHE A 371 -19.84 -18.33 11.20
#